data_c1b9438abeb37e51548ba18d582daa2a
#
_entry.id   c1b9438abeb37e51548ba18d582daa2a
#
_cell.length_a   1.000
_cell.length_b   1.000
_cell.length_c   1.000
_cell.angle_alpha   90.00
_cell.angle_beta   90.00
_cell.angle_gamma   90.00
#
_symmetry.space_group_name_H-M   'P 1'
#
loop_
_entity.id
_entity.type
_entity.pdbx_description
1 polymer ?
#
loop_
_entity_poly.entity_id
_entity_poly.type
_entity_poly.pdbx_seq_one_letter_code
_entity_poly.pdbx_strand_id
1 'polypeptide(L)'
;MKITFIGATHEVTGSCYYLEAAGKKFLVDCGMEQGPDYYENQDIPVKGSDLDFVLLTHAHMDHSGNLPAIYAKGFQGPIYATQATCHLCDIMLRDSAHIQMFEAEWRNRKGRRQGKPEFVPAYTMEDAMGVIQNFVPCPYEKTIKPAEGISVRFVDAGHLLGSASIEIMIQEDGKEKKIVFSGDIGNLNQPLIKDPVYLHDADYVVMESTYGDRSHGERPDYVAMLTEVIQHTFDRGGSVVIPSFAVGRTQEMLYFIRQIKEEGCVHGHDNFKVYVDSPLANEATTIFNEHIYDCFDEEAMTLVKKGINPLMFPGLKTSITSDDSKAINFDEDCKVIISASGMCDAGRIKHHLKHNLWNPNNTILFVGYQAIGTLGRALIEGATEVKLFGETVAVGAEIRQMPGISGHADVNGLMTWIKAFKEKPEKVFVTHGDDEVTEIFARRLQEELGLDSMAPFSGTVYDLANNTCIYEAQGIKITKASVSPKASRAARAFQKLVAMGQRLMSVIRKNEGMPNKDLERFSRDIQSLCDKWDRDDLS
;
A
#
# COMPACT_ATOMS: atom_id res chain seq x y z
N MET A 1 16.63 4.05 -22.27
CA MET A 1 16.13 3.75 -20.89
C MET A 1 15.24 4.89 -20.43
N LYS A 2 13.97 4.64 -20.11
CA LYS A 2 13.03 5.68 -19.66
C LYS A 2 12.21 5.17 -18.49
N ILE A 3 11.89 6.07 -17.55
CA ILE A 3 10.92 5.84 -16.49
C ILE A 3 9.75 6.81 -16.64
N THR A 4 8.54 6.31 -16.40
CA THR A 4 7.31 7.10 -16.30
C THR A 4 6.69 6.84 -14.94
N PHE A 5 6.42 7.89 -14.19
CA PHE A 5 5.76 7.83 -12.88
C PHE A 5 4.25 7.78 -13.09
N ILE A 6 3.58 6.75 -12.58
CA ILE A 6 2.14 6.52 -12.80
C ILE A 6 1.34 6.81 -11.53
N GLY A 7 1.75 6.26 -10.38
CA GLY A 7 1.03 6.41 -9.14
C GLY A 7 1.95 6.58 -7.92
N ALA A 8 1.38 6.76 -6.75
CA ALA A 8 2.04 7.20 -5.52
C ALA A 8 2.87 8.48 -5.72
N THR A 9 2.38 9.38 -6.55
CA THR A 9 2.99 10.66 -6.90
C THR A 9 2.20 11.78 -6.22
N HIS A 10 2.78 12.42 -5.19
CA HIS A 10 2.09 13.34 -4.28
C HIS A 10 0.90 12.71 -3.53
N GLU A 11 0.92 11.38 -3.42
CA GLU A 11 -0.04 10.55 -2.71
C GLU A 11 0.67 9.35 -2.09
N VAL A 12 0.15 8.81 -0.99
CA VAL A 12 0.77 7.68 -0.26
C VAL A 12 0.48 6.34 -0.94
N THR A 13 -0.57 6.21 -1.77
CA THR A 13 -1.02 4.92 -2.29
C THR A 13 -0.95 4.84 -3.81
N GLY A 14 -1.01 3.61 -4.34
CA GLY A 14 -1.08 3.36 -5.78
C GLY A 14 0.27 3.28 -6.48
N SER A 15 1.35 2.87 -5.78
CA SER A 15 2.71 2.78 -6.34
C SER A 15 2.76 2.03 -7.65
N CYS A 16 3.19 2.72 -8.71
CA CYS A 16 3.32 2.15 -10.05
C CYS A 16 4.31 2.95 -10.88
N TYR A 17 5.37 2.30 -11.32
CA TYR A 17 6.42 2.92 -12.14
C TYR A 17 6.60 2.11 -13.41
N TYR A 18 6.47 2.76 -14.58
CA TYR A 18 6.62 2.13 -15.87
C TYR A 18 8.00 2.41 -16.45
N LEU A 19 8.71 1.36 -16.87
CA LEU A 19 10.03 1.44 -17.45
C LEU A 19 10.05 0.88 -18.87
N GLU A 20 10.81 1.59 -19.73
CA GLU A 20 11.20 1.13 -21.06
C GLU A 20 12.73 1.05 -21.10
N ALA A 21 13.30 -0.14 -21.14
CA ALA A 21 14.74 -0.35 -21.14
C ALA A 21 15.13 -1.69 -21.77
N ALA A 22 16.27 -1.73 -22.45
CA ALA A 22 16.81 -2.91 -23.14
C ALA A 22 15.76 -3.61 -24.03
N GLY A 23 14.92 -2.82 -24.72
CA GLY A 23 13.84 -3.30 -25.56
C GLY A 23 12.67 -3.94 -24.82
N LYS A 24 12.62 -3.82 -23.48
CA LYS A 24 11.57 -4.35 -22.61
C LYS A 24 10.70 -3.25 -22.02
N LYS A 25 9.46 -3.59 -21.71
CA LYS A 25 8.45 -2.76 -21.05
C LYS A 25 7.99 -3.45 -19.79
N PHE A 26 8.24 -2.85 -18.65
CA PHE A 26 7.93 -3.51 -17.37
C PHE A 26 7.49 -2.50 -16.32
N LEU A 27 6.91 -3.02 -15.26
CA LEU A 27 6.51 -2.23 -14.10
C LEU A 27 7.39 -2.56 -12.89
N VAL A 28 7.59 -1.55 -12.05
CA VAL A 28 7.93 -1.74 -10.64
C VAL A 28 6.69 -1.33 -9.85
N ASP A 29 6.14 -2.27 -9.11
CA ASP A 29 4.85 -2.20 -8.44
C ASP A 29 3.65 -1.95 -9.38
N CYS A 30 2.48 -2.32 -8.92
CA CYS A 30 1.20 -2.10 -9.59
C CYS A 30 0.10 -1.99 -8.53
N GLY A 31 0.16 -0.90 -7.80
CA GLY A 31 -0.63 -0.65 -6.60
C GLY A 31 -2.04 -0.15 -6.88
N MET A 32 -2.91 -0.37 -5.91
CA MET A 32 -4.25 0.18 -5.88
C MET A 32 -4.27 1.49 -5.09
N GLU A 33 -4.88 2.51 -5.64
CA GLU A 33 -5.18 3.75 -4.93
C GLU A 33 -6.19 3.49 -3.81
N GLN A 34 -5.93 4.05 -2.64
CA GLN A 34 -6.78 3.92 -1.46
C GLN A 34 -6.96 5.29 -0.79
N GLY A 35 -8.18 5.57 -0.34
CA GLY A 35 -8.49 6.84 0.30
C GLY A 35 -9.05 7.90 -0.66
N PRO A 36 -8.96 9.18 -0.32
CA PRO A 36 -9.38 10.26 -1.19
C PRO A 36 -8.30 10.55 -2.23
N ASP A 37 -8.64 10.42 -3.50
CA ASP A 37 -7.78 10.84 -4.60
C ASP A 37 -7.68 12.38 -4.61
N TYR A 38 -6.48 12.92 -4.53
CA TYR A 38 -6.20 14.36 -4.60
C TYR A 38 -5.83 14.81 -6.00
N TYR A 39 -5.17 13.94 -6.76
CA TYR A 39 -4.71 14.19 -8.12
C TYR A 39 -5.22 13.10 -9.07
N GLU A 40 -5.36 13.46 -10.35
CA GLU A 40 -5.65 12.50 -11.40
C GLU A 40 -4.37 11.74 -11.79
N ASN A 41 -4.36 10.42 -11.58
CA ASN A 41 -3.28 9.57 -12.02
C ASN A 41 -3.46 9.12 -13.48
N GLN A 42 -2.37 9.04 -14.23
CA GLN A 42 -2.36 8.60 -15.60
C GLN A 42 -2.47 7.07 -15.70
N ASP A 43 -3.13 6.60 -16.72
CA ASP A 43 -3.11 5.17 -17.06
C ASP A 43 -1.70 4.71 -17.46
N ILE A 44 -1.40 3.44 -17.23
CA ILE A 44 -0.20 2.79 -17.77
C ILE A 44 -0.18 3.00 -19.30
N PRO A 45 0.92 3.54 -19.90
CA PRO A 45 0.91 4.02 -21.29
C PRO A 45 0.85 2.92 -22.35
N VAL A 46 0.82 1.66 -21.92
CA VAL A 46 0.74 0.47 -22.79
C VAL A 46 -0.39 -0.46 -22.36
N LYS A 47 -0.77 -1.38 -23.22
CA LYS A 47 -1.73 -2.44 -22.86
C LYS A 47 -1.05 -3.47 -21.93
N GLY A 48 -1.84 -4.16 -21.11
CA GLY A 48 -1.32 -5.25 -20.28
C GLY A 48 -0.57 -6.32 -21.08
N SER A 49 -1.07 -6.64 -22.29
CA SER A 49 -0.41 -7.59 -23.21
C SER A 49 0.96 -7.14 -23.72
N ASP A 50 1.30 -5.86 -23.62
CA ASP A 50 2.56 -5.31 -24.12
C ASP A 50 3.61 -5.22 -23.01
N LEU A 51 3.26 -5.54 -21.76
CA LEU A 51 4.17 -5.60 -20.62
C LEU A 51 4.90 -6.95 -20.63
N ASP A 52 6.23 -6.90 -20.51
CA ASP A 52 7.07 -8.10 -20.48
C ASP A 52 7.06 -8.76 -19.08
N PHE A 53 7.17 -7.99 -18.00
CA PHE A 53 7.18 -8.48 -16.61
C PHE A 53 6.85 -7.37 -15.61
N VAL A 54 6.67 -7.78 -14.34
CA VAL A 54 6.55 -6.86 -13.20
C VAL A 54 7.57 -7.24 -12.13
N LEU A 55 8.16 -6.24 -11.48
CA LEU A 55 8.97 -6.38 -10.27
C LEU A 55 8.15 -5.83 -9.11
N LEU A 56 7.96 -6.60 -8.05
CA LEU A 56 7.11 -6.22 -6.93
C LEU A 56 7.93 -6.09 -5.65
N THR A 57 7.86 -4.92 -5.01
CA THR A 57 8.59 -4.62 -3.77
C THR A 57 8.03 -5.38 -2.58
N HIS A 58 6.73 -5.36 -2.39
CA HIS A 58 6.06 -6.05 -1.28
C HIS A 58 4.55 -6.22 -1.52
N ALA A 59 3.87 -6.90 -0.58
CA ALA A 59 2.52 -7.39 -0.80
C ALA A 59 1.39 -6.41 -0.46
N HIS A 60 1.65 -5.24 0.13
CA HIS A 60 0.59 -4.29 0.44
C HIS A 60 -0.22 -3.93 -0.80
N MET A 61 -1.52 -3.65 -0.60
CA MET A 61 -2.47 -3.43 -1.71
C MET A 61 -2.15 -2.19 -2.55
N ASP A 62 -1.54 -1.20 -1.96
CA ASP A 62 -1.07 0.02 -2.64
C ASP A 62 0.22 -0.18 -3.45
N HIS A 63 0.79 -1.40 -3.43
CA HIS A 63 1.90 -1.84 -4.30
C HIS A 63 1.51 -3.01 -5.22
N SER A 64 0.57 -3.87 -4.81
CA SER A 64 0.21 -5.10 -5.54
C SER A 64 -1.22 -5.15 -6.06
N GLY A 65 -2.11 -4.30 -5.53
CA GLY A 65 -3.56 -4.47 -5.63
C GLY A 65 -4.17 -4.37 -7.03
N ASN A 66 -3.47 -3.79 -8.00
CA ASN A 66 -3.90 -3.71 -9.39
C ASN A 66 -3.30 -4.79 -10.30
N LEU A 67 -2.50 -5.71 -9.77
CA LEU A 67 -1.98 -6.86 -10.55
C LEU A 67 -3.09 -7.68 -11.21
N PRO A 68 -4.21 -8.01 -10.52
CA PRO A 68 -5.32 -8.70 -11.19
C PRO A 68 -5.99 -7.84 -12.27
N ALA A 69 -6.01 -6.52 -12.11
CA ALA A 69 -6.61 -5.62 -13.09
C ALA A 69 -5.80 -5.54 -14.39
N ILE A 70 -4.46 -5.56 -14.31
CA ILE A 70 -3.63 -5.65 -15.54
C ILE A 70 -3.69 -7.04 -16.18
N TYR A 71 -3.85 -8.11 -15.37
CA TYR A 71 -4.10 -9.47 -15.88
C TYR A 71 -5.40 -9.54 -16.69
N ALA A 72 -6.49 -9.00 -16.16
CA ALA A 72 -7.76 -8.86 -16.87
C ALA A 72 -7.65 -8.06 -18.19
N LYS A 73 -6.65 -7.17 -18.29
CA LYS A 73 -6.31 -6.39 -19.50
C LYS A 73 -5.27 -7.09 -20.40
N GLY A 74 -4.99 -8.39 -20.16
CA GLY A 74 -4.17 -9.23 -21.02
C GLY A 74 -2.70 -9.38 -20.64
N PHE A 75 -2.28 -8.94 -19.45
CA PHE A 75 -0.94 -9.22 -18.95
C PHE A 75 -0.77 -10.72 -18.67
N GLN A 76 0.33 -11.32 -19.17
CA GLN A 76 0.64 -12.74 -19.00
C GLN A 76 2.11 -12.94 -18.60
N GLY A 77 2.86 -11.87 -18.40
CA GLY A 77 4.28 -11.93 -18.05
C GLY A 77 4.53 -12.41 -16.61
N PRO A 78 5.77 -12.76 -16.26
CA PRO A 78 6.15 -13.11 -14.89
C PRO A 78 6.11 -11.89 -13.96
N ILE A 79 5.81 -12.15 -12.68
CA ILE A 79 5.87 -11.18 -11.59
C ILE A 79 6.96 -11.67 -10.63
N TYR A 80 8.08 -10.96 -10.59
CA TYR A 80 9.20 -11.30 -9.73
C TYR A 80 9.04 -10.60 -8.37
N ALA A 81 9.07 -11.37 -7.31
CA ALA A 81 9.00 -10.90 -5.93
C ALA A 81 9.72 -11.86 -4.99
N THR A 82 9.97 -11.47 -3.74
CA THR A 82 10.46 -12.42 -2.74
C THR A 82 9.43 -13.52 -2.48
N GLN A 83 9.88 -14.66 -2.00
CA GLN A 83 8.98 -15.79 -1.77
C GLN A 83 7.87 -15.46 -0.77
N ALA A 84 8.20 -14.75 0.31
CA ALA A 84 7.20 -14.35 1.31
C ALA A 84 6.19 -13.34 0.72
N THR A 85 6.64 -12.40 -0.10
CA THR A 85 5.75 -11.49 -0.83
C THR A 85 4.81 -12.25 -1.77
N CYS A 86 5.29 -13.27 -2.50
CA CYS A 86 4.44 -14.10 -3.35
C CYS A 86 3.33 -14.80 -2.54
N HIS A 87 3.68 -15.37 -1.38
CA HIS A 87 2.70 -16.06 -0.52
C HIS A 87 1.69 -15.08 0.10
N LEU A 88 2.13 -13.89 0.53
CA LEU A 88 1.22 -12.86 1.04
C LEU A 88 0.30 -12.32 -0.06
N CYS A 89 0.81 -12.11 -1.27
CA CYS A 89 -0.01 -11.68 -2.40
C CYS A 89 -1.11 -12.70 -2.75
N ASP A 90 -0.82 -14.01 -2.64
CA ASP A 90 -1.83 -15.03 -2.87
C ASP A 90 -3.06 -14.81 -1.99
N ILE A 91 -2.89 -14.63 -0.69
CA ILE A 91 -4.02 -14.44 0.23
C ILE A 91 -4.64 -13.06 0.08
N MET A 92 -3.84 -12.00 -0.09
CA MET A 92 -4.32 -10.62 -0.12
C MET A 92 -5.10 -10.30 -1.40
N LEU A 93 -4.63 -10.76 -2.56
CA LEU A 93 -5.32 -10.52 -3.83
C LEU A 93 -6.64 -11.31 -3.92
N ARG A 94 -6.71 -12.52 -3.36
CA ARG A 94 -7.96 -13.28 -3.24
C ARG A 94 -8.96 -12.58 -2.31
N ASP A 95 -8.50 -12.10 -1.16
CA ASP A 95 -9.36 -11.38 -0.22
C ASP A 95 -9.89 -10.08 -0.84
N SER A 96 -9.05 -9.32 -1.51
CA SER A 96 -9.45 -8.10 -2.23
C SER A 96 -10.46 -8.37 -3.34
N ALA A 97 -10.26 -9.41 -4.15
CA ALA A 97 -11.22 -9.80 -5.18
C ALA A 97 -12.58 -10.17 -4.57
N HIS A 98 -12.57 -10.92 -3.46
CA HIS A 98 -13.78 -11.29 -2.73
C HIS A 98 -14.54 -10.05 -2.25
N ILE A 99 -13.83 -9.10 -1.61
CA ILE A 99 -14.42 -7.84 -1.11
C ILE A 99 -15.02 -7.03 -2.27
N GLN A 100 -14.30 -6.85 -3.37
CA GLN A 100 -14.78 -6.08 -4.52
C GLN A 100 -16.01 -6.72 -5.19
N MET A 101 -16.02 -8.04 -5.35
CA MET A 101 -17.16 -8.78 -5.91
C MET A 101 -18.39 -8.67 -4.99
N PHE A 102 -18.21 -8.84 -3.69
CA PHE A 102 -19.27 -8.69 -2.69
C PHE A 102 -19.84 -7.27 -2.69
N GLU A 103 -18.98 -6.25 -2.78
CA GLU A 103 -19.39 -4.85 -2.86
C GLU A 103 -20.16 -4.56 -4.16
N ALA A 104 -19.69 -5.12 -5.28
CA ALA A 104 -20.36 -5.01 -6.58
C ALA A 104 -21.78 -5.63 -6.53
N GLU A 105 -21.91 -6.83 -5.98
CA GLU A 105 -23.22 -7.47 -5.80
C GLU A 105 -24.17 -6.63 -4.92
N TRP A 106 -23.65 -6.11 -3.81
CA TRP A 106 -24.46 -5.28 -2.91
C TRP A 106 -24.91 -3.99 -3.58
N ARG A 107 -23.99 -3.28 -4.27
CA ARG A 107 -24.29 -2.06 -5.04
C ARG A 107 -25.30 -2.35 -6.15
N ASN A 108 -25.15 -3.44 -6.87
CA ASN A 108 -26.03 -3.84 -7.97
C ASN A 108 -27.43 -4.21 -7.48
N ARG A 109 -27.53 -4.94 -6.33
CA ARG A 109 -28.82 -5.24 -5.70
C ARG A 109 -29.58 -3.97 -5.31
N LYS A 110 -28.87 -2.96 -4.79
CA LYS A 110 -29.43 -1.66 -4.44
C LYS A 110 -29.72 -0.81 -5.68
N GLY A 111 -28.81 -0.82 -6.66
CA GLY A 111 -28.88 -0.03 -7.90
C GLY A 111 -30.02 -0.46 -8.82
N ARG A 112 -30.30 -1.78 -8.95
CA ARG A 112 -31.43 -2.32 -9.74
C ARG A 112 -32.77 -1.71 -9.35
N ARG A 113 -32.99 -1.50 -8.04
CA ARG A 113 -34.21 -0.84 -7.53
C ARG A 113 -34.28 0.65 -7.88
N GLN A 114 -33.18 1.26 -8.31
CA GLN A 114 -33.05 2.68 -8.65
C GLN A 114 -32.85 2.92 -10.15
N GLY A 115 -32.88 1.86 -10.99
CA GLY A 115 -32.61 1.95 -12.42
C GLY A 115 -31.19 2.41 -12.75
N LYS A 116 -30.20 2.19 -11.86
CA LYS A 116 -28.81 2.53 -12.10
C LYS A 116 -28.11 1.47 -12.96
N PRO A 117 -27.12 1.86 -13.77
CA PRO A 117 -26.29 0.91 -14.50
C PRO A 117 -25.56 -0.04 -13.54
N GLU A 118 -25.25 -1.23 -14.03
CA GLU A 118 -24.53 -2.24 -13.27
C GLU A 118 -23.11 -1.74 -12.92
N PHE A 119 -22.73 -1.92 -11.68
CA PHE A 119 -21.37 -1.66 -11.20
C PHE A 119 -20.53 -2.92 -11.41
N VAL A 120 -19.42 -2.78 -12.11
CA VAL A 120 -18.47 -3.88 -12.40
C VAL A 120 -17.27 -3.70 -11.48
N PRO A 121 -16.79 -4.76 -10.77
CA PRO A 121 -15.58 -4.67 -9.98
C PRO A 121 -14.36 -4.44 -10.89
N ALA A 122 -13.27 -3.90 -10.35
CA ALA A 122 -12.05 -3.67 -11.13
C ALA A 122 -11.45 -4.98 -11.65
N TYR A 123 -11.64 -6.07 -10.92
CA TYR A 123 -11.27 -7.44 -11.30
C TYR A 123 -12.09 -8.47 -10.52
N THR A 124 -12.03 -9.71 -10.96
CA THR A 124 -12.77 -10.83 -10.39
C THR A 124 -11.83 -11.79 -9.63
N MET A 125 -12.42 -12.78 -8.94
CA MET A 125 -11.65 -13.87 -8.32
C MET A 125 -10.86 -14.67 -9.38
N GLU A 126 -11.41 -14.84 -10.57
CA GLU A 126 -10.72 -15.54 -11.69
C GLU A 126 -9.46 -14.77 -12.11
N ASP A 127 -9.53 -13.43 -12.20
CA ASP A 127 -8.38 -12.58 -12.52
C ASP A 127 -7.31 -12.64 -11.43
N ALA A 128 -7.72 -12.63 -10.15
CA ALA A 128 -6.81 -12.77 -9.03
C ALA A 128 -6.12 -14.14 -9.03
N MET A 129 -6.87 -15.21 -9.19
CA MET A 129 -6.31 -16.58 -9.26
C MET A 129 -5.42 -16.76 -10.49
N GLY A 130 -5.74 -16.11 -11.61
CA GLY A 130 -4.93 -16.16 -12.82
C GLY A 130 -3.59 -15.47 -12.64
N VAL A 131 -3.56 -14.24 -12.12
CA VAL A 131 -2.31 -13.47 -11.92
C VAL A 131 -1.39 -14.10 -10.88
N ILE A 132 -1.94 -14.78 -9.86
CA ILE A 132 -1.16 -15.50 -8.85
C ILE A 132 -0.26 -16.58 -9.47
N GLN A 133 -0.68 -17.20 -10.58
CA GLN A 133 0.13 -18.20 -11.28
C GLN A 133 1.36 -17.59 -12.00
N ASN A 134 1.40 -16.28 -12.16
CA ASN A 134 2.51 -15.58 -12.81
C ASN A 134 3.65 -15.21 -11.86
N PHE A 135 3.49 -15.41 -10.56
CA PHE A 135 4.52 -15.09 -9.59
C PHE A 135 5.74 -16.00 -9.70
N VAL A 136 6.91 -15.39 -9.69
CA VAL A 136 8.22 -16.04 -9.71
C VAL A 136 8.97 -15.66 -8.44
N PRO A 137 9.09 -16.58 -7.48
CA PRO A 137 9.75 -16.29 -6.21
C PRO A 137 11.26 -16.09 -6.40
N CYS A 138 11.78 -15.02 -5.84
CA CYS A 138 13.17 -14.63 -5.87
C CYS A 138 13.78 -14.64 -4.47
N PRO A 139 14.98 -15.17 -4.29
CA PRO A 139 15.68 -15.07 -3.01
C PRO A 139 16.27 -13.66 -2.81
N TYR A 140 16.35 -13.21 -1.58
CA TYR A 140 17.11 -12.02 -1.23
C TYR A 140 18.58 -12.12 -1.63
N GLU A 141 19.19 -10.98 -1.92
CA GLU A 141 20.62 -10.79 -2.20
C GLU A 141 21.14 -11.55 -3.45
N LYS A 142 20.31 -12.24 -4.18
CA LYS A 142 20.71 -12.93 -5.42
C LYS A 142 20.26 -12.15 -6.64
N THR A 143 21.22 -11.95 -7.56
CA THR A 143 20.93 -11.34 -8.85
C THR A 143 20.19 -12.32 -9.75
N ILE A 144 19.05 -11.89 -10.27
CA ILE A 144 18.28 -12.56 -11.32
C ILE A 144 18.37 -11.76 -12.62
N LYS A 145 18.07 -12.39 -13.74
CA LYS A 145 18.07 -11.76 -15.07
C LYS A 145 16.70 -11.94 -15.73
N PRO A 146 15.74 -11.04 -15.48
CA PRO A 146 14.41 -11.10 -16.12
C PRO A 146 14.48 -11.02 -17.65
N ALA A 147 15.48 -10.31 -18.19
CA ALA A 147 15.70 -10.17 -19.62
C ALA A 147 17.19 -9.91 -19.92
N GLU A 148 17.56 -10.03 -21.19
CA GLU A 148 18.90 -9.58 -21.64
C GLU A 148 19.05 -8.07 -21.41
N GLY A 149 20.21 -7.66 -20.88
CA GLY A 149 20.47 -6.27 -20.52
C GLY A 149 19.79 -5.79 -19.22
N ILE A 150 19.04 -6.64 -18.51
CA ILE A 150 18.39 -6.29 -17.23
C ILE A 150 18.74 -7.32 -16.16
N SER A 151 19.40 -6.86 -15.10
CA SER A 151 19.69 -7.66 -13.90
C SER A 151 19.00 -7.02 -12.69
N VAL A 152 18.45 -7.83 -11.79
CA VAL A 152 17.67 -7.36 -10.64
C VAL A 152 18.12 -8.07 -9.37
N ARG A 153 18.18 -7.34 -8.26
CA ARG A 153 18.43 -7.89 -6.92
C ARG A 153 17.38 -7.33 -5.95
N PHE A 154 16.80 -8.21 -5.15
CA PHE A 154 15.89 -7.87 -4.05
C PHE A 154 16.67 -7.81 -2.75
N VAL A 155 16.54 -6.72 -2.01
CA VAL A 155 17.26 -6.45 -0.76
C VAL A 155 16.24 -6.16 0.32
N ASP A 156 16.39 -6.74 1.52
CA ASP A 156 15.37 -6.61 2.58
C ASP A 156 15.13 -5.15 2.96
N ALA A 157 13.89 -4.71 2.83
CA ALA A 157 13.45 -3.34 3.14
C ALA A 157 12.96 -3.18 4.58
N GLY A 158 12.80 -4.27 5.34
CA GLY A 158 12.44 -4.26 6.75
C GLY A 158 11.07 -3.69 7.09
N HIS A 159 10.16 -3.60 6.11
CA HIS A 159 8.84 -2.95 6.27
C HIS A 159 7.73 -3.97 6.56
N LEU A 160 7.70 -5.03 5.80
CA LEU A 160 6.74 -6.13 5.89
C LEU A 160 7.46 -7.45 5.64
N LEU A 161 6.89 -8.56 6.10
CA LEU A 161 7.42 -9.89 5.77
C LEU A 161 7.61 -10.01 4.25
N GLY A 162 8.84 -10.24 3.81
CA GLY A 162 9.16 -10.36 2.39
C GLY A 162 9.38 -9.04 1.65
N SER A 163 9.22 -7.88 2.28
CA SER A 163 9.42 -6.58 1.63
C SER A 163 10.84 -6.40 1.12
N ALA A 164 10.98 -5.74 -0.02
CA ALA A 164 12.29 -5.52 -0.64
C ALA A 164 12.43 -4.13 -1.26
N SER A 165 13.61 -3.56 -1.08
CA SER A 165 14.15 -2.58 -2.03
C SER A 165 14.66 -3.33 -3.26
N ILE A 166 14.47 -2.74 -4.45
CA ILE A 166 14.84 -3.40 -5.72
C ILE A 166 15.96 -2.62 -6.39
N GLU A 167 17.10 -3.28 -6.61
CA GLU A 167 18.16 -2.77 -7.46
C GLU A 167 17.99 -3.32 -8.89
N ILE A 168 18.00 -2.44 -9.87
CA ILE A 168 17.92 -2.78 -11.29
C ILE A 168 19.15 -2.24 -11.99
N MET A 169 19.95 -3.13 -12.58
CA MET A 169 21.05 -2.79 -13.47
C MET A 169 20.57 -2.93 -14.90
N ILE A 170 20.67 -1.86 -15.68
CA ILE A 170 20.22 -1.79 -17.07
C ILE A 170 21.42 -1.53 -17.97
N GLN A 171 21.62 -2.39 -18.96
CA GLN A 171 22.62 -2.23 -20.02
C GLN A 171 21.93 -2.03 -21.36
N GLU A 172 22.09 -0.88 -21.98
CA GLU A 172 21.44 -0.52 -23.26
C GLU A 172 22.34 0.44 -24.04
N ASP A 173 22.57 0.14 -25.31
CA ASP A 173 23.34 0.98 -26.24
C ASP A 173 24.75 1.38 -25.72
N GLY A 174 25.42 0.45 -25.02
CA GLY A 174 26.75 0.66 -24.45
C GLY A 174 26.79 1.51 -23.18
N LYS A 175 25.64 1.92 -22.66
CA LYS A 175 25.49 2.58 -21.35
C LYS A 175 25.02 1.57 -20.32
N GLU A 176 25.50 1.74 -19.09
CA GLU A 176 25.04 1.00 -17.91
C GLU A 176 24.49 2.00 -16.90
N LYS A 177 23.33 1.72 -16.34
CA LYS A 177 22.69 2.53 -15.31
C LYS A 177 22.09 1.63 -14.23
N LYS A 178 22.31 2.04 -12.98
CA LYS A 178 21.73 1.40 -11.81
C LYS A 178 20.62 2.28 -11.23
N ILE A 179 19.40 1.74 -11.15
CA ILE A 179 18.28 2.39 -10.49
C ILE A 179 17.85 1.56 -9.27
N VAL A 180 17.61 2.24 -8.17
CA VAL A 180 17.12 1.65 -6.93
C VAL A 180 15.71 2.15 -6.64
N PHE A 181 14.78 1.22 -6.42
CA PHE A 181 13.47 1.49 -5.86
C PHE A 181 13.48 1.09 -4.39
N SER A 182 13.19 2.02 -3.50
CA SER A 182 13.18 1.73 -2.07
C SER A 182 12.09 0.72 -1.68
N GLY A 183 10.98 0.69 -2.41
CA GLY A 183 9.73 0.22 -1.86
C GLY A 183 9.40 1.03 -0.60
N ASP A 184 8.70 0.44 0.33
CA ASP A 184 8.48 1.03 1.65
C ASP A 184 9.64 0.63 2.56
N ILE A 185 10.27 1.62 3.19
CA ILE A 185 11.42 1.43 4.06
C ILE A 185 10.93 1.21 5.49
N GLY A 186 11.35 0.11 6.09
CA GLY A 186 10.96 -0.27 7.44
C GLY A 186 11.53 0.64 8.52
N ASN A 187 10.80 0.75 9.61
CA ASN A 187 11.30 1.37 10.82
C ASN A 187 12.29 0.42 11.52
N LEU A 188 13.31 0.94 12.17
CA LEU A 188 14.33 0.13 12.86
C LEU A 188 13.74 -0.57 14.08
N ASN A 189 14.31 -1.74 14.41
CA ASN A 189 13.95 -2.56 15.57
C ASN A 189 12.46 -2.91 15.65
N GLN A 190 11.79 -3.11 14.52
CA GLN A 190 10.44 -3.67 14.53
C GLN A 190 10.48 -5.11 15.04
N PRO A 191 9.47 -5.57 15.81
CA PRO A 191 9.43 -6.95 16.23
C PRO A 191 9.24 -7.90 15.06
N LEU A 192 9.80 -9.08 15.15
CA LEU A 192 9.69 -10.21 14.21
C LEU A 192 10.55 -10.12 12.95
N ILE A 193 10.57 -8.99 12.27
CA ILE A 193 11.24 -8.86 10.98
C ILE A 193 12.56 -8.11 11.09
N LYS A 194 13.47 -8.40 10.16
CA LYS A 194 14.79 -7.77 10.10
C LYS A 194 14.69 -6.28 9.82
N ASP A 195 15.68 -5.54 10.28
CA ASP A 195 15.88 -4.14 9.90
C ASP A 195 16.19 -4.01 8.40
N PRO A 196 15.89 -2.85 7.78
CA PRO A 196 16.20 -2.59 6.39
C PRO A 196 17.72 -2.69 6.13
N VAL A 197 18.08 -3.35 5.05
CA VAL A 197 19.46 -3.41 4.56
C VAL A 197 19.73 -2.15 3.74
N TYR A 198 20.83 -1.47 4.05
CA TYR A 198 21.22 -0.24 3.34
C TYR A 198 21.95 -0.54 2.04
N LEU A 199 21.56 0.16 1.00
CA LEU A 199 22.18 0.13 -0.31
C LEU A 199 23.27 1.20 -0.41
N HIS A 200 24.29 1.00 -1.25
CA HIS A 200 25.50 1.81 -1.20
C HIS A 200 25.86 2.52 -2.51
N ASP A 201 25.22 2.15 -3.62
CA ASP A 201 25.48 2.73 -4.92
C ASP A 201 24.25 2.66 -5.83
N ALA A 202 23.97 3.76 -6.51
CA ALA A 202 22.98 3.86 -7.57
C ALA A 202 23.22 5.13 -8.39
N ASP A 203 22.87 5.10 -9.69
CA ASP A 203 22.76 6.31 -10.49
C ASP A 203 21.44 7.05 -10.19
N TYR A 204 20.37 6.29 -10.00
CA TYR A 204 19.01 6.81 -9.73
C TYR A 204 18.39 6.13 -8.52
N VAL A 205 17.65 6.91 -7.74
CA VAL A 205 16.89 6.40 -6.60
C VAL A 205 15.45 6.88 -6.71
N VAL A 206 14.49 5.95 -6.61
CA VAL A 206 13.07 6.24 -6.39
C VAL A 206 12.75 5.81 -4.96
N MET A 207 12.41 6.75 -4.10
CA MET A 207 12.23 6.46 -2.68
C MET A 207 10.92 7.00 -2.10
N GLU A 208 10.40 6.28 -1.11
CA GLU A 208 9.24 6.69 -0.34
C GLU A 208 9.49 7.95 0.49
N SER A 209 8.41 8.59 0.90
CA SER A 209 8.45 9.77 1.77
C SER A 209 7.27 9.86 2.75
N THR A 210 6.65 8.74 3.10
CA THR A 210 5.44 8.67 3.95
C THR A 210 5.55 9.53 5.22
N TYR A 211 6.70 9.52 5.86
CA TYR A 211 7.02 10.36 7.03
C TYR A 211 8.23 11.26 6.79
N GLY A 212 8.39 11.77 5.58
CA GLY A 212 9.51 12.64 5.19
C GLY A 212 9.58 13.99 5.89
N ASP A 213 8.50 14.39 6.56
CA ASP A 213 8.37 15.67 7.27
C ASP A 213 8.49 15.58 8.78
N ARG A 214 8.40 14.39 9.38
CA ARG A 214 8.31 14.22 10.84
C ARG A 214 9.00 12.97 11.37
N SER A 215 9.37 13.02 12.66
CA SER A 215 9.88 11.89 13.42
C SER A 215 8.77 11.21 14.22
N HIS A 216 8.92 9.91 14.44
CA HIS A 216 8.05 9.14 15.34
C HIS A 216 8.33 9.42 16.83
N GLY A 217 9.44 10.10 17.16
CA GLY A 217 9.91 10.27 18.52
C GLY A 217 10.55 9.01 19.11
N GLU A 218 10.68 8.98 20.42
CA GLU A 218 11.20 7.80 21.13
C GLU A 218 10.18 6.66 21.08
N ARG A 219 10.68 5.46 20.82
CA ARG A 219 9.85 4.26 20.79
C ARG A 219 9.38 3.92 22.19
N PRO A 220 8.07 3.87 22.45
CA PRO A 220 7.57 3.51 23.77
C PRO A 220 7.75 2.01 24.04
N ASP A 221 7.69 1.63 25.33
CA ASP A 221 7.59 0.23 25.72
C ASP A 221 6.17 -0.28 25.44
N TYR A 222 6.01 -0.91 24.27
CA TYR A 222 4.71 -1.43 23.83
C TYR A 222 4.18 -2.56 24.70
N VAL A 223 5.07 -3.37 25.28
CA VAL A 223 4.70 -4.46 26.20
C VAL A 223 4.11 -3.88 27.48
N ALA A 224 4.78 -2.89 28.08
CA ALA A 224 4.27 -2.22 29.27
C ALA A 224 2.94 -1.49 29.00
N MET A 225 2.83 -0.76 27.89
CA MET A 225 1.59 -0.07 27.53
C MET A 225 0.42 -1.03 27.29
N LEU A 226 0.65 -2.10 26.54
CA LEU A 226 -0.37 -3.09 26.27
C LEU A 226 -0.77 -3.84 27.55
N THR A 227 0.19 -4.14 28.43
CA THR A 227 -0.07 -4.72 29.75
C THR A 227 -0.97 -3.81 30.59
N GLU A 228 -0.67 -2.51 30.67
CA GLU A 228 -1.49 -1.53 31.40
C GLU A 228 -2.93 -1.50 30.89
N VAL A 229 -3.12 -1.46 29.57
CA VAL A 229 -4.45 -1.44 28.95
C VAL A 229 -5.22 -2.73 29.27
N ILE A 230 -4.58 -3.89 29.13
CA ILE A 230 -5.21 -5.19 29.41
C ILE A 230 -5.57 -5.29 30.90
N GLN A 231 -4.63 -5.01 31.81
CA GLN A 231 -4.86 -5.07 33.26
C GLN A 231 -6.02 -4.16 33.67
N HIS A 232 -5.94 -2.87 33.30
CA HIS A 232 -6.98 -1.90 33.66
C HIS A 232 -8.36 -2.28 33.15
N THR A 233 -8.45 -2.83 31.93
CA THR A 233 -9.71 -3.26 31.32
C THR A 233 -10.26 -4.51 32.02
N PHE A 234 -9.42 -5.47 32.33
CA PHE A 234 -9.85 -6.72 32.96
C PHE A 234 -10.24 -6.52 34.43
N ASP A 235 -9.55 -5.65 35.16
CA ASP A 235 -9.88 -5.33 36.57
C ASP A 235 -11.28 -4.74 36.74
N ARG A 236 -11.81 -4.10 35.69
CA ARG A 236 -13.21 -3.62 35.67
C ARG A 236 -14.20 -4.59 35.00
N GLY A 237 -13.74 -5.82 34.67
CA GLY A 237 -14.58 -6.88 34.09
C GLY A 237 -14.89 -6.67 32.60
N GLY A 238 -14.05 -5.93 31.88
CA GLY A 238 -14.20 -5.65 30.46
C GLY A 238 -13.34 -6.52 29.55
N SER A 239 -13.49 -6.29 28.24
CA SER A 239 -12.67 -6.90 27.18
C SER A 239 -11.95 -5.83 26.35
N VAL A 240 -10.77 -6.16 25.85
CA VAL A 240 -9.98 -5.29 24.96
C VAL A 240 -10.26 -5.70 23.51
N VAL A 241 -10.71 -4.77 22.69
CA VAL A 241 -10.94 -4.97 21.24
C VAL A 241 -9.89 -4.16 20.49
N ILE A 242 -9.12 -4.84 19.64
CA ILE A 242 -8.01 -4.26 18.88
C ILE A 242 -8.32 -4.31 17.38
N PRO A 243 -8.77 -3.21 16.78
CA PRO A 243 -8.81 -3.08 15.33
C PRO A 243 -7.39 -3.15 14.78
N SER A 244 -7.11 -4.11 13.88
CA SER A 244 -5.76 -4.34 13.39
C SER A 244 -5.75 -4.69 11.90
N PHE A 245 -4.69 -4.28 11.19
CA PHE A 245 -4.44 -4.81 9.86
C PHE A 245 -4.14 -6.31 9.94
N ALA A 246 -4.66 -7.06 9.00
CA ALA A 246 -4.56 -8.53 9.00
C ALA A 246 -3.11 -9.01 8.85
N VAL A 247 -2.30 -8.26 8.10
CA VAL A 247 -0.90 -8.58 7.79
C VAL A 247 0.02 -7.55 8.46
N GLY A 248 1.06 -8.01 9.11
CA GLY A 248 2.04 -7.22 9.84
C GLY A 248 1.58 -6.88 11.27
N ARG A 249 0.67 -5.92 11.41
CA ARG A 249 0.25 -5.40 12.72
C ARG A 249 -0.39 -6.46 13.64
N THR A 250 -1.19 -7.35 13.11
CA THR A 250 -1.76 -8.45 13.92
C THR A 250 -0.65 -9.34 14.47
N GLN A 251 0.35 -9.68 13.69
CA GLN A 251 1.45 -10.52 14.10
C GLN A 251 2.34 -9.83 15.16
N GLU A 252 2.57 -8.52 15.05
CA GLU A 252 3.25 -7.74 16.09
C GLU A 252 2.48 -7.75 17.41
N MET A 253 1.16 -7.59 17.38
CA MET A 253 0.33 -7.68 18.58
C MET A 253 0.40 -9.06 19.21
N LEU A 254 0.40 -10.13 18.42
CA LEU A 254 0.58 -11.48 18.91
C LEU A 254 1.95 -11.68 19.58
N TYR A 255 3.00 -11.10 18.99
CA TYR A 255 4.35 -11.14 19.57
C TYR A 255 4.41 -10.48 20.96
N PHE A 256 3.86 -9.28 21.11
CA PHE A 256 3.82 -8.58 22.40
C PHE A 256 2.95 -9.31 23.42
N ILE A 257 1.77 -9.81 23.02
CA ILE A 257 0.87 -10.52 23.93
C ILE A 257 1.50 -11.86 24.38
N ARG A 258 2.22 -12.55 23.48
CA ARG A 258 2.99 -13.74 23.88
C ARG A 258 3.97 -13.40 25.01
N GLN A 259 4.73 -12.33 24.87
CA GLN A 259 5.68 -11.89 25.90
C GLN A 259 4.96 -11.56 27.21
N ILE A 260 3.88 -10.78 27.18
CA ILE A 260 3.05 -10.45 28.35
C ILE A 260 2.59 -11.71 29.10
N LYS A 261 2.15 -12.73 28.35
CA LYS A 261 1.67 -13.99 28.94
C LYS A 261 2.81 -14.86 29.48
N GLU A 262 3.94 -14.91 28.80
CA GLU A 262 5.12 -15.69 29.22
C GLU A 262 5.75 -15.10 30.50
N GLU A 263 5.80 -13.77 30.59
CA GLU A 263 6.33 -13.07 31.77
C GLU A 263 5.30 -12.90 32.90
N GLY A 264 4.03 -13.25 32.65
CA GLY A 264 2.96 -13.14 33.66
C GLY A 264 2.66 -11.68 34.07
N CYS A 265 2.76 -10.72 33.11
CA CYS A 265 2.64 -9.29 33.40
C CYS A 265 1.23 -8.86 33.83
N VAL A 266 0.19 -9.61 33.46
CA VAL A 266 -1.20 -9.31 33.83
C VAL A 266 -1.60 -10.15 35.05
N HIS A 267 -1.82 -9.48 36.18
CA HIS A 267 -2.06 -10.14 37.45
C HIS A 267 -3.54 -10.44 37.69
N GLY A 268 -3.83 -11.59 38.25
CA GLY A 268 -5.19 -12.03 38.60
C GLY A 268 -6.02 -12.50 37.38
N HIS A 269 -5.44 -12.47 36.19
CA HIS A 269 -6.09 -12.86 34.91
C HIS A 269 -5.17 -13.75 34.05
N ASP A 270 -4.33 -14.60 34.67
CA ASP A 270 -3.23 -15.34 34.02
C ASP A 270 -3.64 -16.14 32.77
N ASN A 271 -4.86 -16.68 32.75
CA ASN A 271 -5.36 -17.54 31.67
C ASN A 271 -6.28 -16.83 30.68
N PHE A 272 -6.17 -15.49 30.53
CA PHE A 272 -7.04 -14.79 29.60
C PHE A 272 -6.91 -15.30 28.16
N LYS A 273 -8.03 -15.27 27.43
CA LYS A 273 -8.13 -15.69 26.04
C LYS A 273 -7.76 -14.53 25.11
N VAL A 274 -7.13 -14.86 24.02
CA VAL A 274 -6.86 -13.93 22.91
C VAL A 274 -7.47 -14.50 21.63
N TYR A 275 -8.38 -13.77 21.02
CA TYR A 275 -9.03 -14.18 19.79
C TYR A 275 -8.47 -13.41 18.61
N VAL A 276 -8.04 -14.11 17.56
CA VAL A 276 -7.81 -13.53 16.24
C VAL A 276 -9.01 -13.85 15.37
N ASP A 277 -9.88 -12.86 15.18
CA ASP A 277 -11.10 -13.01 14.39
C ASP A 277 -10.97 -12.32 13.04
N SER A 278 -10.12 -12.89 12.20
CA SER A 278 -9.90 -12.50 10.81
C SER A 278 -9.31 -13.70 10.04
N PRO A 279 -10.04 -14.28 9.08
CA PRO A 279 -9.50 -15.36 8.24
C PRO A 279 -8.19 -14.98 7.57
N LEU A 280 -8.12 -13.78 6.98
CA LEU A 280 -6.91 -13.28 6.34
C LEU A 280 -5.72 -13.18 7.33
N ALA A 281 -5.97 -12.71 8.57
CA ALA A 281 -4.91 -12.62 9.58
C ALA A 281 -4.41 -14.01 10.02
N ASN A 282 -5.29 -15.01 10.06
CA ASN A 282 -4.93 -16.38 10.37
C ASN A 282 -4.05 -16.98 9.26
N GLU A 283 -4.43 -16.81 7.99
CA GLU A 283 -3.62 -17.23 6.84
C GLU A 283 -2.26 -16.50 6.83
N ALA A 284 -2.25 -15.19 7.05
CA ALA A 284 -1.01 -14.41 7.14
C ALA A 284 -0.10 -14.93 8.27
N THR A 285 -0.65 -15.22 9.45
CA THR A 285 0.13 -15.76 10.58
C THR A 285 0.76 -17.12 10.24
N THR A 286 0.08 -17.94 9.43
CA THR A 286 0.65 -19.19 8.91
C THR A 286 1.85 -18.91 8.01
N ILE A 287 1.71 -17.94 7.07
CA ILE A 287 2.80 -17.53 6.17
C ILE A 287 3.99 -16.98 6.97
N PHE A 288 3.77 -16.16 8.00
CA PHE A 288 4.84 -15.70 8.89
C PHE A 288 5.61 -16.87 9.50
N ASN A 289 4.92 -17.91 9.96
CA ASN A 289 5.55 -19.11 10.50
C ASN A 289 6.30 -19.95 9.44
N GLU A 290 5.92 -19.90 8.18
CA GLU A 290 6.63 -20.56 7.08
C GLU A 290 7.95 -19.85 6.72
N HIS A 291 8.04 -18.53 6.95
CA HIS A 291 9.17 -17.68 6.57
C HIS A 291 10.07 -17.26 7.75
N ILE A 292 10.03 -17.96 8.86
CA ILE A 292 10.83 -17.67 10.06
C ILE A 292 12.32 -17.51 9.73
N TYR A 293 12.90 -18.45 8.98
CA TYR A 293 14.35 -18.47 8.72
C TYR A 293 14.82 -17.39 7.76
N ASP A 294 13.94 -16.95 6.87
CA ASP A 294 14.30 -15.99 5.83
C ASP A 294 14.10 -14.53 6.30
N CYS A 295 13.06 -14.28 7.09
CA CYS A 295 12.58 -12.94 7.37
C CYS A 295 12.69 -12.50 8.83
N PHE A 296 12.76 -13.43 9.81
CA PHE A 296 12.75 -13.05 11.22
C PHE A 296 14.09 -12.48 11.68
N ASP A 297 14.01 -11.52 12.60
CA ASP A 297 15.14 -10.88 13.25
C ASP A 297 15.87 -11.82 14.23
N GLU A 298 16.99 -11.36 14.80
CA GLU A 298 17.79 -12.16 15.74
C GLU A 298 17.06 -12.45 17.06
N GLU A 299 16.18 -11.53 17.50
CA GLU A 299 15.43 -11.69 18.75
C GLU A 299 14.38 -12.78 18.59
N ALA A 300 13.56 -12.71 17.56
CA ALA A 300 12.57 -13.75 17.24
C ALA A 300 13.25 -15.10 16.94
N MET A 301 14.39 -15.10 16.24
CA MET A 301 15.17 -16.31 16.00
C MET A 301 15.76 -16.92 17.28
N THR A 302 16.05 -16.11 18.29
CA THR A 302 16.48 -16.61 19.60
C THR A 302 15.38 -17.37 20.32
N LEU A 303 14.12 -16.91 20.19
CA LEU A 303 12.95 -17.64 20.70
C LEU A 303 12.78 -18.98 19.97
N VAL A 304 12.84 -18.96 18.65
CA VAL A 304 12.72 -20.16 17.80
C VAL A 304 13.78 -21.21 18.17
N LYS A 305 15.04 -20.81 18.38
CA LYS A 305 16.12 -21.70 18.82
C LYS A 305 15.87 -22.31 20.21
N LYS A 306 15.10 -21.65 21.06
CA LYS A 306 14.65 -22.18 22.37
C LYS A 306 13.40 -23.07 22.28
N GLY A 307 12.87 -23.30 21.07
CA GLY A 307 11.64 -24.05 20.83
C GLY A 307 10.35 -23.24 21.09
N ILE A 308 10.44 -21.92 21.20
CA ILE A 308 9.30 -21.02 21.44
C ILE A 308 8.86 -20.45 20.09
N ASN A 309 7.58 -20.64 19.77
CA ASN A 309 7.02 -19.97 18.59
C ASN A 309 6.69 -18.51 18.95
N PRO A 310 7.24 -17.50 18.22
CA PRO A 310 7.03 -16.09 18.54
C PRO A 310 5.58 -15.60 18.44
N LEU A 311 4.72 -16.31 17.70
CA LEU A 311 3.34 -15.91 17.40
C LEU A 311 2.28 -16.80 18.07
N MET A 312 2.71 -17.87 18.75
CA MET A 312 1.80 -18.84 19.34
C MET A 312 2.02 -18.94 20.85
N PHE A 313 0.92 -18.96 21.61
CA PHE A 313 0.97 -19.05 23.07
C PHE A 313 -0.30 -19.69 23.63
N PRO A 314 -0.30 -20.20 24.88
CA PRO A 314 -1.49 -20.74 25.51
C PRO A 314 -2.61 -19.71 25.63
N GLY A 315 -3.83 -20.10 25.24
CA GLY A 315 -5.00 -19.22 25.26
C GLY A 315 -5.23 -18.41 23.95
N LEU A 316 -4.33 -18.49 22.97
CA LEU A 316 -4.58 -17.98 21.63
C LEU A 316 -5.63 -18.86 20.93
N LYS A 317 -6.64 -18.23 20.35
CA LYS A 317 -7.72 -18.86 19.59
C LYS A 317 -7.93 -18.15 18.27
N THR A 318 -8.04 -18.89 17.20
CA THR A 318 -8.33 -18.38 15.87
C THR A 318 -9.76 -18.70 15.48
N SER A 319 -10.45 -17.74 14.87
CA SER A 319 -11.81 -17.91 14.38
C SER A 319 -11.78 -17.99 12.86
N ILE A 320 -12.36 -19.04 12.30
CA ILE A 320 -12.43 -19.27 10.84
C ILE A 320 -13.84 -19.01 10.34
N THR A 321 -14.83 -19.61 10.95
CA THR A 321 -16.22 -19.53 10.51
C THR A 321 -16.96 -18.31 11.09
N SER A 322 -18.08 -17.95 10.49
CA SER A 322 -18.97 -16.91 11.04
C SER A 322 -19.56 -17.30 12.38
N ASP A 323 -19.75 -18.59 12.66
CA ASP A 323 -20.30 -19.06 13.92
C ASP A 323 -19.25 -19.02 15.04
N ASP A 324 -17.96 -19.29 14.73
CA ASP A 324 -16.86 -19.05 15.66
C ASP A 324 -16.79 -17.57 16.05
N SER A 325 -16.90 -16.68 15.07
CA SER A 325 -16.90 -15.22 15.29
C SER A 325 -18.05 -14.77 16.17
N LYS A 326 -19.27 -15.30 15.97
CA LYS A 326 -20.43 -15.00 16.81
C LYS A 326 -20.23 -15.50 18.24
N ALA A 327 -19.64 -16.71 18.40
CA ALA A 327 -19.41 -17.32 19.71
C ALA A 327 -18.52 -16.46 20.62
N ILE A 328 -17.60 -15.68 20.04
CA ILE A 328 -16.73 -14.75 20.79
C ILE A 328 -17.56 -13.72 21.58
N ASN A 329 -18.66 -13.24 21.00
CA ASN A 329 -19.52 -12.24 21.64
C ASN A 329 -20.36 -12.80 22.82
N PHE A 330 -20.49 -14.11 22.91
CA PHE A 330 -21.18 -14.80 24.02
C PHE A 330 -20.23 -15.32 25.09
N ASP A 331 -18.91 -15.22 24.89
CA ASP A 331 -17.93 -15.51 25.91
C ASP A 331 -17.91 -14.33 26.92
N GLU A 332 -18.28 -14.59 28.16
CA GLU A 332 -18.38 -13.57 29.22
C GLU A 332 -17.03 -13.32 29.94
N ASP A 333 -16.02 -14.17 29.71
CA ASP A 333 -14.71 -13.98 30.30
C ASP A 333 -14.02 -12.72 29.73
N CYS A 334 -13.19 -12.07 30.55
CA CYS A 334 -12.29 -11.02 30.08
C CYS A 334 -11.35 -11.58 29.01
N LYS A 335 -11.23 -10.87 27.87
CA LYS A 335 -10.48 -11.35 26.70
C LYS A 335 -9.95 -10.21 25.86
N VAL A 336 -8.96 -10.55 25.04
CA VAL A 336 -8.49 -9.68 23.96
C VAL A 336 -9.05 -10.19 22.63
N ILE A 337 -9.59 -9.29 21.80
CA ILE A 337 -10.12 -9.59 20.46
C ILE A 337 -9.33 -8.77 19.46
N ILE A 338 -8.58 -9.41 18.57
CA ILE A 338 -7.88 -8.78 17.46
C ILE A 338 -8.64 -9.08 16.18
N SER A 339 -9.07 -8.05 15.45
CA SER A 339 -9.89 -8.25 14.25
C SER A 339 -9.62 -7.19 13.18
N ALA A 340 -9.64 -7.59 11.92
CA ALA A 340 -9.52 -6.68 10.78
C ALA A 340 -10.89 -6.09 10.41
N SER A 341 -10.93 -4.86 9.87
CA SER A 341 -9.85 -4.00 9.40
C SER A 341 -9.33 -3.06 10.50
N GLY A 342 -8.10 -2.58 10.35
CA GLY A 342 -7.47 -1.67 11.31
C GLY A 342 -8.13 -0.29 11.42
N MET A 343 -8.84 0.17 10.36
CA MET A 343 -9.57 1.46 10.34
C MET A 343 -11.08 1.32 10.59
N CYS A 344 -11.55 0.12 10.88
CA CYS A 344 -12.93 -0.20 11.22
C CYS A 344 -13.97 -0.03 10.08
N ASP A 345 -13.56 0.17 8.84
CA ASP A 345 -14.49 0.42 7.72
C ASP A 345 -15.11 -0.86 7.15
N ALA A 346 -14.41 -1.98 7.28
CA ALA A 346 -14.85 -3.28 6.77
C ALA A 346 -14.52 -4.40 7.75
N GLY A 347 -14.91 -5.61 7.44
CA GLY A 347 -14.53 -6.82 8.16
C GLY A 347 -15.32 -7.09 9.44
N ARG A 348 -14.87 -8.15 10.14
CA ARG A 348 -15.51 -8.65 11.36
C ARG A 348 -15.41 -7.69 12.54
N ILE A 349 -14.41 -6.81 12.55
CA ILE A 349 -14.25 -5.78 13.57
C ILE A 349 -15.53 -4.95 13.79
N LYS A 350 -16.28 -4.66 12.71
CA LYS A 350 -17.54 -3.91 12.84
C LYS A 350 -18.60 -4.63 13.68
N HIS A 351 -18.62 -5.96 13.65
CA HIS A 351 -19.48 -6.74 14.52
C HIS A 351 -19.02 -6.67 15.97
N HIS A 352 -17.71 -6.80 16.21
CA HIS A 352 -17.15 -6.65 17.56
C HIS A 352 -17.39 -5.24 18.12
N LEU A 353 -17.21 -4.20 17.32
CA LEU A 353 -17.54 -2.83 17.74
C LEU A 353 -19.02 -2.67 18.10
N LYS A 354 -19.93 -3.24 17.30
CA LYS A 354 -21.37 -3.20 17.61
C LYS A 354 -21.71 -3.83 18.97
N HIS A 355 -21.00 -4.90 19.36
CA HIS A 355 -21.23 -5.60 20.62
C HIS A 355 -20.47 -5.00 21.82
N ASN A 356 -19.38 -4.26 21.57
CA ASN A 356 -18.47 -3.84 22.64
C ASN A 356 -18.44 -2.32 22.89
N LEU A 357 -18.77 -1.46 21.90
CA LEU A 357 -18.66 -0.01 22.01
C LEU A 357 -19.54 0.62 23.11
N TRP A 358 -20.73 0.06 23.33
CA TRP A 358 -21.68 0.62 24.31
C TRP A 358 -21.33 0.27 25.76
N ASN A 359 -20.46 -0.72 26.00
CA ASN A 359 -20.11 -1.18 27.33
C ASN A 359 -18.94 -0.37 27.91
N PRO A 360 -19.14 0.40 29.01
CA PRO A 360 -18.09 1.25 29.59
C PRO A 360 -16.94 0.46 30.23
N ASN A 361 -17.09 -0.83 30.48
CA ASN A 361 -16.01 -1.65 31.00
C ASN A 361 -15.02 -2.07 29.92
N ASN A 362 -15.40 -2.01 28.65
CA ASN A 362 -14.54 -2.42 27.54
C ASN A 362 -13.57 -1.30 27.11
N THR A 363 -12.49 -1.70 26.46
CA THR A 363 -11.56 -0.79 25.80
C THR A 363 -11.43 -1.14 24.32
N ILE A 364 -11.52 -0.13 23.46
CA ILE A 364 -11.14 -0.23 22.05
C ILE A 364 -9.74 0.36 21.93
N LEU A 365 -8.77 -0.46 21.55
CA LEU A 365 -7.36 -0.06 21.46
C LEU A 365 -6.91 0.02 20.00
N PHE A 366 -6.69 1.24 19.52
CA PHE A 366 -6.15 1.48 18.18
C PHE A 366 -4.63 1.33 18.18
N VAL A 367 -4.13 0.49 17.29
CA VAL A 367 -2.71 0.13 17.16
C VAL A 367 -2.13 0.53 15.80
N GLY A 368 -2.69 1.53 15.16
CA GLY A 368 -2.25 2.04 13.85
C GLY A 368 -2.92 3.35 13.48
N TYR A 369 -2.44 3.95 12.39
CA TYR A 369 -2.97 5.18 11.84
C TYR A 369 -4.46 5.04 11.49
N GLN A 370 -5.21 6.12 11.69
CA GLN A 370 -6.64 6.20 11.35
C GLN A 370 -6.84 7.34 10.34
N ALA A 371 -7.16 6.99 9.10
CA ALA A 371 -7.34 7.94 8.01
C ALA A 371 -8.60 8.80 8.22
N ILE A 372 -8.56 10.03 7.75
CA ILE A 372 -9.69 10.96 7.78
C ILE A 372 -10.90 10.35 7.05
N GLY A 373 -12.06 10.41 7.67
CA GLY A 373 -13.32 9.87 7.12
C GLY A 373 -13.60 8.41 7.46
N THR A 374 -12.70 7.71 8.15
CA THR A 374 -12.91 6.34 8.62
C THR A 374 -13.67 6.28 9.95
N LEU A 375 -14.29 5.14 10.23
CA LEU A 375 -14.95 4.93 11.52
C LEU A 375 -13.95 4.98 12.69
N GLY A 376 -12.78 4.38 12.51
CA GLY A 376 -11.72 4.44 13.52
C GLY A 376 -11.30 5.87 13.83
N ARG A 377 -11.18 6.73 12.82
CA ARG A 377 -10.88 8.16 13.00
C ARG A 377 -11.96 8.88 13.80
N ALA A 378 -13.22 8.66 13.50
CA ALA A 378 -14.33 9.25 14.25
C ALA A 378 -14.30 8.84 15.73
N LEU A 379 -13.96 7.59 16.04
CA LEU A 379 -13.86 7.09 17.42
C LEU A 379 -12.73 7.77 18.19
N ILE A 380 -11.53 7.90 17.59
CA ILE A 380 -10.40 8.56 18.26
C ILE A 380 -10.60 10.07 18.41
N GLU A 381 -11.40 10.71 17.57
CA GLU A 381 -11.79 12.11 17.69
C GLU A 381 -12.91 12.35 18.70
N GLY A 382 -13.38 11.30 19.40
CA GLY A 382 -14.31 11.41 20.50
C GLY A 382 -15.79 11.36 20.10
N ALA A 383 -16.12 10.67 19.01
CA ALA A 383 -17.53 10.41 18.68
C ALA A 383 -18.25 9.75 19.85
N THR A 384 -19.39 10.29 20.24
CA THR A 384 -20.24 9.77 21.33
C THR A 384 -21.23 8.71 20.86
N GLU A 385 -21.49 8.64 19.56
CA GLU A 385 -22.28 7.63 18.89
C GLU A 385 -21.79 7.40 17.45
N VAL A 386 -21.95 6.20 16.94
CA VAL A 386 -21.58 5.83 15.56
C VAL A 386 -22.66 4.97 14.91
N LYS A 387 -22.68 4.94 13.57
CA LYS A 387 -23.60 4.07 12.82
C LYS A 387 -22.91 2.78 12.40
N LEU A 388 -23.42 1.65 12.87
CA LEU A 388 -22.96 0.30 12.52
C LEU A 388 -24.13 -0.51 11.97
N PHE A 389 -24.02 -1.00 10.74
CA PHE A 389 -25.07 -1.78 10.04
C PHE A 389 -26.44 -1.10 10.02
N GLY A 390 -26.47 0.24 9.98
CA GLY A 390 -27.70 1.04 9.96
C GLY A 390 -28.30 1.35 11.34
N GLU A 391 -27.71 0.83 12.43
CA GLU A 391 -28.09 1.12 13.81
C GLU A 391 -27.16 2.16 14.42
N THR A 392 -27.67 3.03 15.26
CA THR A 392 -26.87 3.95 16.08
C THR A 392 -26.41 3.23 17.33
N VAL A 393 -25.11 3.21 17.58
CA VAL A 393 -24.47 2.58 18.74
C VAL A 393 -23.78 3.69 19.54
N ALA A 394 -24.10 3.79 20.83
CA ALA A 394 -23.44 4.71 21.74
C ALA A 394 -21.97 4.28 21.98
N VAL A 395 -21.08 5.24 22.17
CA VAL A 395 -19.67 4.99 22.53
C VAL A 395 -19.51 5.19 24.04
N GLY A 396 -19.62 4.10 24.79
CA GLY A 396 -19.39 4.05 26.23
C GLY A 396 -18.02 3.45 26.59
N ALA A 397 -17.47 2.62 25.69
CA ALA A 397 -16.17 2.00 25.88
C ALA A 397 -15.04 3.05 25.91
N GLU A 398 -13.99 2.75 26.65
CA GLU A 398 -12.79 3.56 26.64
C GLU A 398 -12.07 3.44 25.29
N ILE A 399 -11.74 4.58 24.68
CA ILE A 399 -10.97 4.64 23.43
C ILE A 399 -9.53 4.96 23.77
N ARG A 400 -8.62 4.04 23.42
CA ARG A 400 -7.17 4.19 23.63
C ARG A 400 -6.42 4.06 22.31
N GLN A 401 -5.23 4.66 22.25
CA GLN A 401 -4.29 4.55 21.13
C GLN A 401 -2.91 4.17 21.63
N MET A 402 -2.23 3.31 20.88
CA MET A 402 -0.79 3.08 21.05
C MET A 402 -0.04 4.01 20.09
N PRO A 403 0.73 4.98 20.58
CA PRO A 403 1.48 5.91 19.73
C PRO A 403 2.70 5.25 19.11
N GLY A 404 3.18 5.81 18.01
CA GLY A 404 4.50 5.50 17.44
C GLY A 404 4.64 4.13 16.75
N ILE A 405 3.59 3.33 16.70
CA ILE A 405 3.61 2.07 15.95
C ILE A 405 3.40 2.37 14.46
N SER A 406 4.50 2.45 13.70
CA SER A 406 4.49 2.57 12.24
C SER A 406 5.42 1.54 11.62
N GLY A 407 4.99 0.93 10.52
CA GLY A 407 5.84 0.05 9.69
C GLY A 407 6.89 0.83 8.90
N HIS A 408 6.63 2.12 8.57
CA HIS A 408 7.53 2.95 7.79
C HIS A 408 8.59 3.62 8.64
N ALA A 409 9.75 3.83 8.06
CA ALA A 409 10.77 4.70 8.60
C ALA A 409 10.25 6.14 8.74
N ASP A 410 10.67 6.82 9.81
CA ASP A 410 10.46 8.25 9.94
C ASP A 410 11.51 9.05 9.14
N VAL A 411 11.42 10.37 9.18
CA VAL A 411 12.36 11.24 8.47
C VAL A 411 13.83 10.94 8.80
N ASN A 412 14.15 10.53 10.03
CA ASN A 412 15.53 10.21 10.42
C ASN A 412 15.96 8.88 9.81
N GLY A 413 15.08 7.89 9.78
CA GLY A 413 15.30 6.61 9.11
C GLY A 413 15.48 6.78 7.60
N LEU A 414 14.59 7.53 6.94
CA LEU A 414 14.69 7.84 5.51
C LEU A 414 16.00 8.58 5.17
N MET A 415 16.38 9.59 5.98
CA MET A 415 17.65 10.30 5.82
C MET A 415 18.86 9.41 6.07
N THR A 416 18.77 8.45 7.00
CA THR A 416 19.86 7.49 7.26
C THR A 416 20.00 6.53 6.08
N TRP A 417 18.89 6.06 5.53
CA TRP A 417 18.87 5.15 4.38
C TRP A 417 19.52 5.78 3.16
N ILE A 418 19.16 7.02 2.79
CA ILE A 418 19.73 7.69 1.61
C ILE A 418 21.20 8.10 1.83
N LYS A 419 21.63 8.42 3.06
CA LYS A 419 23.03 8.71 3.39
C LYS A 419 23.97 7.50 3.28
N ALA A 420 23.44 6.28 3.22
CA ALA A 420 24.24 5.08 3.05
C ALA A 420 24.85 4.95 1.65
N PHE A 421 24.33 5.67 0.65
CA PHE A 421 24.92 5.73 -0.68
C PHE A 421 26.28 6.46 -0.62
N LYS A 422 27.34 5.77 -1.01
CA LYS A 422 28.72 6.28 -0.94
C LYS A 422 28.99 7.39 -1.95
N GLU A 423 28.40 7.24 -3.13
CA GLU A 423 28.41 8.24 -4.19
C GLU A 423 27.01 8.82 -4.33
N LYS A 424 26.94 10.13 -4.61
CA LYS A 424 25.64 10.79 -4.79
C LYS A 424 24.96 10.26 -6.04
N PRO A 425 23.71 9.80 -5.96
CA PRO A 425 22.90 9.51 -7.14
C PRO A 425 22.82 10.72 -8.08
N GLU A 426 22.77 10.48 -9.38
CA GLU A 426 22.56 11.52 -10.39
C GLU A 426 21.20 12.23 -10.19
N LYS A 427 20.19 11.46 -9.73
CA LYS A 427 18.85 11.98 -9.40
C LYS A 427 18.15 11.13 -8.35
N VAL A 428 17.41 11.79 -7.46
CA VAL A 428 16.52 11.15 -6.49
C VAL A 428 15.08 11.58 -6.80
N PHE A 429 14.21 10.61 -7.03
CA PHE A 429 12.78 10.81 -7.22
C PHE A 429 12.06 10.48 -5.91
N VAL A 430 11.37 11.46 -5.35
CA VAL A 430 10.64 11.33 -4.09
C VAL A 430 9.18 11.04 -4.41
N THR A 431 8.69 9.91 -3.94
CA THR A 431 7.33 9.42 -4.20
C THR A 431 6.71 8.87 -2.91
N HIS A 432 5.52 8.30 -2.98
CA HIS A 432 4.86 7.60 -1.86
C HIS A 432 4.83 8.44 -0.58
N GLY A 433 4.14 9.57 -0.67
CA GLY A 433 3.93 10.51 0.43
C GLY A 433 2.86 11.53 0.06
N ASP A 434 2.26 12.16 1.07
CA ASP A 434 1.30 13.23 0.86
C ASP A 434 1.92 14.40 0.09
N ASP A 435 1.09 15.18 -0.63
CA ASP A 435 1.50 16.28 -1.52
C ASP A 435 2.56 17.21 -0.90
N GLU A 436 2.29 17.73 0.30
CA GLU A 436 3.23 18.62 0.99
C GLU A 436 4.47 17.88 1.49
N VAL A 437 4.33 16.62 1.89
CA VAL A 437 5.42 15.81 2.48
C VAL A 437 6.46 15.46 1.43
N THR A 438 6.05 15.06 0.22
CA THR A 438 6.97 14.75 -0.88
C THR A 438 7.82 15.95 -1.26
N GLU A 439 7.21 17.13 -1.34
CA GLU A 439 7.91 18.39 -1.66
C GLU A 439 8.87 18.82 -0.54
N ILE A 440 8.43 18.73 0.73
CA ILE A 440 9.27 19.03 1.90
C ILE A 440 10.48 18.10 1.90
N PHE A 441 10.26 16.80 1.69
CA PHE A 441 11.36 15.83 1.74
C PHE A 441 12.32 15.97 0.56
N ALA A 442 11.82 16.20 -0.66
CA ALA A 442 12.66 16.49 -1.81
C ALA A 442 13.55 17.72 -1.59
N ARG A 443 12.98 18.82 -1.09
CA ARG A 443 13.73 20.02 -0.73
C ARG A 443 14.78 19.74 0.35
N ARG A 444 14.43 18.97 1.36
CA ARG A 444 15.36 18.58 2.44
C ARG A 444 16.57 17.80 1.92
N LEU A 445 16.36 16.88 0.97
CA LEU A 445 17.45 16.16 0.32
C LEU A 445 18.39 17.10 -0.45
N GLN A 446 17.85 18.14 -1.09
CA GLN A 446 18.66 19.17 -1.78
C GLN A 446 19.46 20.01 -0.78
N GLU A 447 18.79 20.55 0.24
CA GLU A 447 19.39 21.51 1.18
C GLU A 447 20.40 20.85 2.13
N GLU A 448 20.07 19.68 2.69
CA GLU A 448 20.91 19.02 3.70
C GLU A 448 22.01 18.13 3.10
N LEU A 449 21.74 17.48 1.94
CA LEU A 449 22.67 16.51 1.33
C LEU A 449 23.22 16.98 -0.01
N GLY A 450 22.69 18.04 -0.60
CA GLY A 450 23.05 18.52 -1.93
C GLY A 450 22.79 17.47 -3.01
N LEU A 451 21.71 16.68 -2.85
CA LEU A 451 21.25 15.72 -3.84
C LEU A 451 20.35 16.42 -4.86
N ASP A 452 20.46 16.07 -6.14
CA ASP A 452 19.50 16.49 -7.14
C ASP A 452 18.24 15.64 -7.00
N SER A 453 17.18 16.21 -6.40
CA SER A 453 15.93 15.52 -6.07
C SER A 453 14.72 16.24 -6.65
N MET A 454 13.67 15.47 -6.93
CA MET A 454 12.37 15.99 -7.37
C MET A 454 11.22 15.09 -6.90
N ALA A 455 10.04 15.68 -6.71
CA ALA A 455 8.78 14.97 -6.50
C ALA A 455 7.98 14.99 -7.82
N PRO A 456 7.97 13.89 -8.59
CA PRO A 456 7.30 13.86 -9.89
C PRO A 456 5.79 13.70 -9.74
N PHE A 457 5.01 14.44 -10.54
CA PHE A 457 3.58 14.15 -10.73
C PHE A 457 3.36 12.98 -11.70
N SER A 458 2.18 12.36 -11.60
CA SER A 458 1.76 11.28 -12.49
C SER A 458 1.83 11.69 -13.96
N GLY A 459 2.46 10.87 -14.79
CA GLY A 459 2.74 11.15 -16.20
C GLY A 459 4.10 11.78 -16.47
N THR A 460 4.89 12.14 -15.45
CA THR A 460 6.27 12.63 -15.65
C THR A 460 7.13 11.53 -16.26
N VAL A 461 7.89 11.89 -17.31
CA VAL A 461 8.77 10.97 -18.05
C VAL A 461 10.22 11.44 -17.97
N TYR A 462 11.12 10.54 -17.58
CA TYR A 462 12.54 10.83 -17.42
C TYR A 462 13.41 9.88 -18.25
N ASP A 463 14.42 10.42 -18.95
CA ASP A 463 15.45 9.66 -19.69
C ASP A 463 16.63 9.35 -18.76
N LEU A 464 16.72 8.12 -18.32
CA LEU A 464 17.78 7.64 -17.44
C LEU A 464 19.13 7.52 -18.17
N ALA A 465 19.14 7.35 -19.50
CA ALA A 465 20.38 7.23 -20.27
C ALA A 465 21.12 8.57 -20.42
N ASN A 466 20.39 9.69 -20.39
CA ASN A 466 20.92 11.03 -20.61
C ASN A 466 20.73 11.96 -19.41
N ASN A 467 20.16 11.48 -18.31
CA ASN A 467 19.83 12.23 -17.10
C ASN A 467 19.01 13.51 -17.41
N THR A 468 17.92 13.35 -18.17
CA THR A 468 17.08 14.47 -18.61
C THR A 468 15.62 14.21 -18.42
N CYS A 469 14.88 15.22 -17.94
CA CYS A 469 13.43 15.19 -17.90
C CYS A 469 12.88 15.39 -19.33
N ILE A 470 12.22 14.35 -19.88
CA ILE A 470 11.59 14.41 -21.21
C ILE A 470 10.27 15.18 -21.12
N TYR A 471 9.50 14.93 -20.07
CA TYR A 471 8.22 15.57 -19.84
C TYR A 471 7.94 15.66 -18.35
N GLU A 472 7.78 16.84 -17.83
CA GLU A 472 7.37 17.12 -16.46
C GLU A 472 5.85 17.37 -16.45
N ALA A 473 5.13 16.43 -15.83
CA ALA A 473 3.68 16.53 -15.70
C ALA A 473 3.30 17.58 -14.66
N GLN A 474 2.14 18.18 -14.82
CA GLN A 474 1.52 19.07 -13.83
C GLN A 474 0.44 18.29 -13.09
N GLY A 475 0.38 18.42 -11.77
CA GLY A 475 -0.66 17.81 -10.95
C GLY A 475 -2.05 18.37 -11.27
N ILE A 476 -2.97 17.50 -11.68
CA ILE A 476 -4.37 17.88 -11.93
C ILE A 476 -5.17 17.55 -10.68
N LYS A 477 -5.48 18.56 -9.85
CA LYS A 477 -6.26 18.35 -8.62
C LYS A 477 -7.70 17.93 -8.92
N ILE A 478 -8.12 16.84 -8.28
CA ILE A 478 -9.50 16.38 -8.34
C ILE A 478 -10.36 17.31 -7.48
N THR A 479 -11.09 18.21 -8.13
CA THR A 479 -12.06 19.04 -7.43
C THR A 479 -13.27 18.21 -7.04
N LYS A 480 -13.46 17.93 -5.76
CA LYS A 480 -14.73 17.38 -5.24
C LYS A 480 -15.83 18.42 -5.48
N ALA A 481 -16.43 18.37 -6.66
CA ALA A 481 -17.58 19.19 -6.93
C ALA A 481 -18.74 18.74 -6.04
N SER A 482 -19.24 19.62 -5.20
CA SER A 482 -20.59 19.59 -4.65
C SER A 482 -21.56 19.87 -5.81
N VAL A 483 -21.76 18.91 -6.73
CA VAL A 483 -22.36 19.18 -8.03
C VAL A 483 -23.68 18.46 -8.16
N SER A 484 -24.69 19.24 -8.57
CA SER A 484 -25.93 18.69 -9.09
C SER A 484 -25.63 17.66 -10.20
N PRO A 485 -26.45 16.61 -10.39
CA PRO A 485 -26.19 15.53 -11.35
C PRO A 485 -26.00 15.99 -12.80
N LYS A 486 -26.48 17.20 -13.15
CA LYS A 486 -26.27 17.81 -14.50
C LYS A 486 -24.86 18.41 -14.68
N ALA A 487 -24.31 19.07 -13.66
CA ALA A 487 -23.00 19.67 -13.73
C ALA A 487 -21.87 18.60 -13.71
N SER A 488 -22.07 17.45 -13.02
CA SER A 488 -21.10 16.33 -13.04
C SER A 488 -20.97 15.68 -14.42
N ARG A 489 -22.03 15.71 -15.25
CA ARG A 489 -22.00 15.13 -16.61
C ARG A 489 -21.24 16.01 -17.59
N ALA A 490 -21.35 17.33 -17.45
CA ALA A 490 -20.62 18.31 -18.26
C ALA A 490 -19.13 18.35 -17.88
N ALA A 491 -18.80 18.29 -16.58
CA ALA A 491 -17.44 18.24 -16.08
C ALA A 491 -16.72 16.96 -16.56
N ARG A 492 -17.36 15.77 -16.45
CA ARG A 492 -16.78 14.51 -16.98
C ARG A 492 -16.59 14.54 -18.50
N ALA A 493 -17.50 15.18 -19.27
CA ALA A 493 -17.33 15.31 -20.70
C ALA A 493 -16.15 16.22 -21.04
N PHE A 494 -15.96 17.30 -20.29
CA PHE A 494 -14.82 18.21 -20.45
C PHE A 494 -13.50 17.54 -20.07
N GLN A 495 -13.42 16.84 -18.94
CA GLN A 495 -12.25 16.06 -18.53
C GLN A 495 -11.87 14.99 -19.57
N LYS A 496 -12.87 14.29 -20.11
CA LYS A 496 -12.63 13.33 -21.19
C LYS A 496 -12.05 14.00 -22.44
N LEU A 497 -12.48 15.22 -22.74
CA LEU A 497 -11.95 16.02 -23.85
C LEU A 497 -10.49 16.43 -23.60
N VAL A 498 -10.16 16.87 -22.38
CA VAL A 498 -8.78 17.22 -21.97
C VAL A 498 -7.87 16.00 -22.08
N ALA A 499 -8.28 14.83 -21.57
CA ALA A 499 -7.53 13.58 -21.69
C ALA A 499 -7.29 13.18 -23.16
N MET A 500 -8.28 13.39 -24.04
CA MET A 500 -8.11 13.16 -25.48
C MET A 500 -7.13 14.15 -26.12
N GLY A 501 -7.08 15.40 -25.65
CA GLY A 501 -6.09 16.39 -26.08
C GLY A 501 -4.66 15.98 -25.69
N GLN A 502 -4.47 15.51 -24.46
CA GLN A 502 -3.17 14.98 -23.97
C GLN A 502 -2.72 13.75 -24.79
N ARG A 503 -3.66 12.82 -25.06
CA ARG A 503 -3.40 11.68 -25.95
C ARG A 503 -2.98 12.13 -27.36
N LEU A 504 -3.63 13.17 -27.91
CA LEU A 504 -3.27 13.74 -29.21
C LEU A 504 -1.83 14.27 -29.20
N MET A 505 -1.42 14.98 -28.13
CA MET A 505 -0.03 15.46 -27.99
C MET A 505 0.97 14.29 -27.93
N SER A 506 0.64 13.20 -27.25
CA SER A 506 1.46 11.98 -27.25
C SER A 506 1.57 11.36 -28.64
N VAL A 507 0.46 11.32 -29.39
CA VAL A 507 0.46 10.83 -30.78
C VAL A 507 1.30 11.72 -31.70
N ILE A 508 1.23 13.05 -31.56
CA ILE A 508 2.05 14.00 -32.33
C ILE A 508 3.55 13.68 -32.11
N ARG A 509 3.99 13.53 -30.86
CA ARG A 509 5.39 13.21 -30.54
C ARG A 509 5.84 11.86 -31.11
N LYS A 510 4.97 10.84 -31.08
CA LYS A 510 5.28 9.51 -31.65
C LYS A 510 5.44 9.51 -33.17
N ASN A 511 4.96 10.56 -33.84
CA ASN A 511 5.06 10.72 -35.29
C ASN A 511 6.23 11.64 -35.70
N GLU A 512 7.07 12.07 -34.76
CA GLU A 512 8.30 12.79 -35.07
C GLU A 512 9.22 11.91 -35.97
N GLY A 513 9.68 12.45 -37.07
CA GLY A 513 10.49 11.72 -38.07
C GLY A 513 9.71 10.97 -39.13
N MET A 514 8.39 11.02 -39.15
CA MET A 514 7.59 10.52 -40.28
C MET A 514 7.75 11.36 -41.54
N PRO A 515 7.43 10.80 -42.74
CA PRO A 515 7.48 11.55 -44.01
C PRO A 515 6.67 12.85 -43.95
N ASN A 516 7.23 13.93 -44.49
CA ASN A 516 6.61 15.28 -44.48
C ASN A 516 5.14 15.28 -44.97
N LYS A 517 4.83 14.47 -45.98
CA LYS A 517 3.47 14.36 -46.52
C LYS A 517 2.44 13.84 -45.51
N ASP A 518 2.87 12.90 -44.64
CA ASP A 518 2.01 12.33 -43.60
C ASP A 518 1.87 13.28 -42.41
N LEU A 519 2.95 14.00 -42.07
CA LEU A 519 2.92 15.04 -41.05
C LEU A 519 2.04 16.23 -41.46
N GLU A 520 2.11 16.66 -42.73
CA GLU A 520 1.25 17.71 -43.24
C GLU A 520 -0.23 17.32 -43.30
N ARG A 521 -0.52 16.04 -43.60
CA ARG A 521 -1.88 15.50 -43.52
C ARG A 521 -2.39 15.50 -42.08
N PHE A 522 -1.61 15.03 -41.16
CA PHE A 522 -1.96 14.98 -39.72
C PHE A 522 -2.16 16.40 -39.17
N SER A 523 -1.29 17.36 -39.54
CA SER A 523 -1.43 18.76 -39.14
C SER A 523 -2.75 19.36 -39.65
N ARG A 524 -3.16 19.07 -40.90
CA ARG A 524 -4.45 19.54 -41.46
C ARG A 524 -5.64 18.93 -40.73
N ASP A 525 -5.57 17.67 -40.33
CA ASP A 525 -6.65 17.01 -39.59
C ASP A 525 -6.83 17.67 -38.21
N ILE A 526 -5.72 18.00 -37.51
CA ILE A 526 -5.74 18.73 -36.25
C ILE A 526 -6.28 20.15 -36.43
N GLN A 527 -5.81 20.89 -37.48
CA GLN A 527 -6.28 22.23 -37.79
C GLN A 527 -7.80 22.25 -38.02
N SER A 528 -8.28 21.31 -38.84
CA SER A 528 -9.73 21.18 -39.12
C SER A 528 -10.54 20.90 -37.87
N LEU A 529 -9.97 20.14 -36.89
CA LEU A 529 -10.60 19.87 -35.60
C LEU A 529 -10.65 21.16 -34.76
N CYS A 530 -9.57 21.92 -34.70
CA CYS A 530 -9.49 23.19 -33.99
C CYS A 530 -10.47 24.19 -34.55
N ASP A 531 -10.44 24.43 -35.87
CA ASP A 531 -11.34 25.37 -36.57
C ASP A 531 -12.82 25.04 -36.35
N LYS A 532 -13.16 23.74 -36.28
CA LYS A 532 -14.55 23.30 -36.05
C LYS A 532 -15.05 23.60 -34.62
N TRP A 533 -14.18 23.63 -33.63
CA TRP A 533 -14.57 23.75 -32.23
C TRP A 533 -14.09 25.03 -31.55
N ASP A 534 -13.34 25.88 -32.27
CA ASP A 534 -12.99 27.24 -31.83
C ASP A 534 -14.26 28.08 -31.73
N ARG A 535 -14.49 28.66 -30.55
CA ARG A 535 -15.71 29.42 -30.25
C ARG A 535 -15.51 30.93 -30.32
N ASP A 536 -14.28 31.38 -30.58
CA ASP A 536 -14.02 32.83 -30.67
C ASP A 536 -14.61 33.49 -31.92
N ASP A 537 -15.05 32.68 -32.91
CA ASP A 537 -15.76 33.13 -34.10
C ASP A 537 -17.30 33.15 -34.01
N LEU A 538 -17.86 32.92 -32.80
CA LEU A 538 -19.31 32.89 -32.57
C LEU A 538 -19.79 34.04 -31.65
N SER A 539 -19.19 35.22 -31.73
CA SER A 539 -19.68 36.44 -31.07
C SER A 539 -20.40 37.37 -32.09
#